data_84580cd9cebaea5fcca539c81390fe45
#
_entry.id   84580cd9cebaea5fcca539c81390fe45
#
_cell.length_a   1.000
_cell.length_b   1.000
_cell.length_c   1.000
_cell.angle_alpha   90.00
_cell.angle_beta   90.00
_cell.angle_gamma   90.00
#
_symmetry.space_group_name_H-M   'P 1'
#
loop_
_entity.id
_entity.type
_entity.pdbx_description
1 polymer ?
#
loop_
_entity_poly.entity_id
_entity_poly.type
_entity_poly.pdbx_seq_one_letter_code
_entity_poly.pdbx_strand_id
1 'polypeptide(L)'
;SSADKEPVIAASVSCVEFPTTGTLTDVNGRFTLKLPDAAKHLTISCIGYNKLKLPIASGEMKITLQAEEQVIKDVVITGYGNTRKSAFAGSATTISTKNMKDVPTTSLEDKLTGAIAGVAVNSNSGQPGSIATVRIRGLGSINAGSDPLYVIDGVPVNNASASIFDYAKGGMSPLSTINSNDIENITVIKDAGAAALYGSRAANGVIVITTKSGRSGATRYNFKADFGSSDIAIDYRPTLSAEKRNELIRHGFTNYYSQLRDKKTNQLLYPTPQDVEAQVKKVTGPATA
;
A
#
# COMPACT_ATOMS: atom_id res chain seq x y z
N SER A 1 -35.72 -10.15 -2.64
CA SER A 1 -34.56 -9.99 -3.54
C SER A 1 -33.40 -9.29 -2.85
N SER A 2 -32.20 -9.43 -3.36
CA SER A 2 -31.03 -8.63 -2.95
C SER A 2 -31.06 -7.23 -3.57
N ALA A 3 -30.13 -6.35 -3.17
CA ALA A 3 -29.93 -5.05 -3.80
C ALA A 3 -29.64 -5.17 -5.31
N ASP A 4 -29.02 -6.28 -5.73
CA ASP A 4 -28.70 -6.61 -7.13
C ASP A 4 -29.89 -7.23 -7.90
N LYS A 5 -31.10 -7.23 -7.29
CA LYS A 5 -32.35 -7.80 -7.82
C LYS A 5 -32.34 -9.33 -8.00
N GLU A 6 -31.33 -10.02 -7.46
CA GLU A 6 -31.31 -11.50 -7.46
C GLU A 6 -32.27 -12.07 -6.41
N PRO A 7 -32.89 -13.23 -6.65
CA PRO A 7 -33.73 -13.88 -5.66
C PRO A 7 -32.91 -14.37 -4.46
N VAL A 8 -33.35 -14.07 -3.26
CA VAL A 8 -32.70 -14.58 -2.03
C VAL A 8 -33.37 -15.89 -1.63
N ILE A 9 -32.62 -16.99 -1.75
CA ILE A 9 -33.08 -18.36 -1.47
C ILE A 9 -32.91 -18.68 0.02
N ALA A 10 -33.81 -19.44 0.60
CA ALA A 10 -33.77 -19.89 2.00
C ALA A 10 -33.70 -18.76 3.03
N ALA A 11 -34.21 -17.57 2.73
CA ALA A 11 -34.39 -16.52 3.72
C ALA A 11 -35.51 -16.90 4.68
N SER A 12 -35.26 -16.81 5.99
CA SER A 12 -36.28 -17.06 7.01
C SER A 12 -37.17 -15.85 7.16
N VAL A 13 -38.46 -16.05 7.00
CA VAL A 13 -39.52 -15.04 7.19
C VAL A 13 -40.36 -15.48 8.36
N SER A 14 -40.37 -14.73 9.47
CA SER A 14 -41.12 -15.04 10.68
C SER A 14 -41.92 -13.84 11.14
N CYS A 15 -43.00 -14.07 11.87
CA CYS A 15 -43.73 -12.99 12.53
C CYS A 15 -43.05 -12.62 13.85
N VAL A 16 -42.96 -11.31 14.14
CA VAL A 16 -42.34 -10.83 15.39
C VAL A 16 -43.16 -11.23 16.62
N GLU A 17 -44.48 -11.11 16.52
CA GLU A 17 -45.41 -11.41 17.60
C GLU A 17 -45.64 -12.91 17.76
N PHE A 18 -45.41 -13.71 16.72
CA PHE A 18 -45.60 -15.17 16.73
C PHE A 18 -44.35 -15.86 16.17
N PRO A 19 -43.30 -16.05 16.96
CA PRO A 19 -41.99 -16.55 16.45
C PRO A 19 -42.08 -17.99 15.90
N THR A 20 -43.08 -18.75 16.28
CA THR A 20 -43.32 -20.11 15.79
C THR A 20 -43.94 -20.15 14.39
N THR A 21 -44.51 -19.02 13.93
CA THR A 21 -45.10 -18.88 12.61
C THR A 21 -44.08 -18.30 11.66
N GLY A 22 -43.48 -19.09 10.79
CA GLY A 22 -42.49 -18.69 9.84
C GLY A 22 -42.43 -19.61 8.61
N THR A 23 -41.77 -19.14 7.58
CA THR A 23 -41.52 -19.89 6.33
C THR A 23 -40.16 -19.53 5.76
N LEU A 24 -39.70 -20.31 4.78
CA LEU A 24 -38.47 -20.02 4.04
C LEU A 24 -38.83 -19.60 2.61
N THR A 25 -37.98 -18.76 2.01
CA THR A 25 -38.13 -18.43 0.58
C THR A 25 -37.66 -19.57 -0.29
N ASP A 26 -38.37 -19.76 -1.41
CA ASP A 26 -38.08 -20.75 -2.44
C ASP A 26 -36.90 -20.34 -3.34
N VAL A 27 -36.62 -21.16 -4.38
CA VAL A 27 -35.56 -20.91 -5.37
C VAL A 27 -35.72 -19.62 -6.18
N ASN A 28 -36.95 -19.10 -6.24
CA ASN A 28 -37.27 -17.85 -6.90
C ASN A 28 -37.36 -16.67 -5.94
N GLY A 29 -36.99 -16.88 -4.67
CA GLY A 29 -37.08 -15.88 -3.62
C GLY A 29 -38.50 -15.51 -3.21
N ARG A 30 -39.49 -16.40 -3.44
CA ARG A 30 -40.88 -16.19 -3.09
C ARG A 30 -41.22 -16.94 -1.79
N PHE A 31 -42.14 -16.38 -1.04
CA PHE A 31 -42.69 -17.04 0.16
C PHE A 31 -44.18 -16.82 0.28
N THR A 32 -44.86 -17.73 0.91
CA THR A 32 -46.27 -17.60 1.30
C THR A 32 -46.36 -17.91 2.79
N LEU A 33 -46.98 -17.00 3.54
CA LEU A 33 -47.10 -17.13 4.98
C LEU A 33 -48.55 -16.80 5.38
N LYS A 34 -49.21 -17.76 6.07
CA LYS A 34 -50.51 -17.51 6.68
C LYS A 34 -50.30 -16.90 8.04
N LEU A 35 -50.79 -15.70 8.26
CA LEU A 35 -50.62 -14.96 9.50
C LEU A 35 -51.96 -14.86 10.27
N PRO A 36 -51.93 -14.88 11.60
CA PRO A 36 -53.07 -14.51 12.42
C PRO A 36 -53.39 -13.02 12.27
N ASP A 37 -54.67 -12.63 12.42
CA ASP A 37 -55.10 -11.21 12.33
C ASP A 37 -54.41 -10.26 13.32
N ALA A 38 -53.83 -10.79 14.39
CA ALA A 38 -53.10 -10.03 15.39
C ALA A 38 -51.63 -9.74 15.01
N ALA A 39 -51.12 -10.30 13.91
CA ALA A 39 -49.75 -10.09 13.47
C ALA A 39 -49.57 -8.70 12.87
N LYS A 40 -48.53 -7.95 13.30
CA LYS A 40 -48.25 -6.59 12.86
C LYS A 40 -46.94 -6.44 12.09
N HIS A 41 -45.94 -7.25 12.44
CA HIS A 41 -44.60 -7.11 11.89
C HIS A 41 -44.01 -8.44 11.41
N LEU A 42 -43.34 -8.40 10.29
CA LEU A 42 -42.52 -9.49 9.77
C LEU A 42 -41.05 -9.21 10.05
N THR A 43 -40.34 -10.25 10.43
CA THR A 43 -38.86 -10.25 10.49
C THR A 43 -38.34 -11.18 9.41
N ILE A 44 -37.41 -10.66 8.61
CA ILE A 44 -36.76 -11.42 7.56
C ILE A 44 -35.26 -11.47 7.89
N SER A 45 -34.72 -12.67 7.90
CA SER A 45 -33.30 -12.89 8.13
C SER A 45 -32.74 -13.91 7.13
N CYS A 46 -31.57 -13.61 6.60
CA CYS A 46 -30.81 -14.52 5.77
C CYS A 46 -29.33 -14.36 6.09
N ILE A 47 -28.56 -15.42 5.99
CA ILE A 47 -27.12 -15.38 6.19
C ILE A 47 -26.49 -14.45 5.15
N GLY A 48 -25.69 -13.46 5.61
CA GLY A 48 -25.05 -12.47 4.74
C GLY A 48 -25.93 -11.26 4.39
N TYR A 49 -27.11 -11.12 5.00
CA TYR A 49 -27.99 -9.97 4.82
C TYR A 49 -28.40 -9.38 6.16
N ASN A 50 -28.59 -8.07 6.18
CA ASN A 50 -29.10 -7.36 7.36
C ASN A 50 -30.51 -7.82 7.69
N LYS A 51 -30.75 -8.11 8.98
CA LYS A 51 -32.07 -8.47 9.47
C LYS A 51 -33.01 -7.29 9.30
N LEU A 52 -34.13 -7.53 8.61
CA LEU A 52 -35.12 -6.51 8.25
C LEU A 52 -36.43 -6.77 8.98
N LYS A 53 -36.98 -5.72 9.61
CA LYS A 53 -38.33 -5.72 10.19
C LYS A 53 -39.23 -4.82 9.37
N LEU A 54 -40.40 -5.31 8.98
CA LEU A 54 -41.35 -4.56 8.18
C LEU A 54 -42.76 -4.74 8.74
N PRO A 55 -43.61 -3.72 8.66
CA PRO A 55 -45.03 -3.90 8.94
C PRO A 55 -45.68 -4.78 7.88
N ILE A 56 -46.69 -5.54 8.30
CA ILE A 56 -47.46 -6.39 7.39
C ILE A 56 -48.41 -5.53 6.58
N ALA A 57 -48.31 -5.63 5.25
CA ALA A 57 -49.27 -5.07 4.32
C ALA A 57 -50.10 -6.20 3.70
N SER A 58 -51.38 -5.95 3.48
CA SER A 58 -52.28 -6.90 2.81
C SER A 58 -51.92 -6.97 1.33
N GLY A 59 -51.60 -8.17 0.84
CA GLY A 59 -51.29 -8.39 -0.57
C GLY A 59 -49.87 -8.83 -0.86
N GLU A 60 -49.43 -8.65 -2.10
CA GLU A 60 -48.10 -9.02 -2.56
C GLU A 60 -47.07 -7.99 -2.08
N MET A 61 -46.08 -8.41 -1.31
CA MET A 61 -44.99 -7.56 -0.79
C MET A 61 -43.66 -7.85 -1.51
N LYS A 62 -43.08 -6.83 -2.12
CA LYS A 62 -41.74 -6.92 -2.70
C LYS A 62 -40.71 -6.37 -1.71
N ILE A 63 -39.86 -7.26 -1.22
CA ILE A 63 -38.91 -6.96 -0.16
C ILE A 63 -37.50 -7.04 -0.72
N THR A 64 -36.68 -6.02 -0.47
CA THR A 64 -35.27 -5.99 -0.85
C THR A 64 -34.41 -6.07 0.40
N LEU A 65 -33.57 -7.09 0.48
CA LEU A 65 -32.59 -7.25 1.54
C LEU A 65 -31.27 -6.59 1.14
N GLN A 66 -30.71 -5.86 2.06
CA GLN A 66 -29.37 -5.31 1.90
C GLN A 66 -28.35 -6.34 2.40
N ALA A 67 -27.34 -6.62 1.60
CA ALA A 67 -26.24 -7.46 2.04
C ALA A 67 -25.64 -6.86 3.31
N GLU A 68 -25.44 -7.72 4.32
CA GLU A 68 -24.70 -7.34 5.49
C GLU A 68 -23.24 -7.15 5.04
N GLU A 69 -22.85 -5.90 4.81
CA GLU A 69 -21.45 -5.56 4.75
C GLU A 69 -20.88 -5.79 6.17
N GLN A 70 -20.51 -7.03 6.46
CA GLN A 70 -19.60 -7.26 7.57
C GLN A 70 -18.29 -6.57 7.21
N VAL A 71 -18.23 -5.29 7.50
CA VAL A 71 -16.97 -4.60 7.62
C VAL A 71 -16.30 -5.28 8.79
N ILE A 72 -15.37 -6.19 8.49
CA ILE A 72 -14.53 -6.86 9.49
C ILE A 72 -13.59 -5.78 10.06
N LYS A 73 -14.19 -4.76 10.71
CA LYS A 73 -13.44 -3.67 11.36
C LYS A 73 -12.68 -4.15 12.59
N ASP A 74 -13.05 -5.32 13.09
CA ASP A 74 -12.56 -5.83 14.38
C ASP A 74 -11.65 -7.06 14.26
N VAL A 75 -11.21 -7.41 13.06
CA VAL A 75 -10.28 -8.52 12.83
C VAL A 75 -8.95 -7.98 12.30
N VAL A 76 -7.87 -8.34 12.98
CA VAL A 76 -6.51 -8.14 12.48
C VAL A 76 -6.13 -9.41 11.72
N ILE A 77 -5.88 -9.27 10.44
CA ILE A 77 -5.40 -10.36 9.61
C ILE A 77 -3.89 -10.40 9.76
N THR A 78 -3.40 -11.43 10.44
CA THR A 78 -2.00 -11.80 10.44
C THR A 78 -1.82 -12.89 9.38
N GLY A 79 -0.70 -12.95 8.69
CA GLY A 79 -0.45 -13.95 7.65
C GLY A 79 -0.56 -15.41 8.15
N TYR A 80 -0.65 -15.62 9.46
CA TYR A 80 -0.83 -16.94 10.10
C TYR A 80 -2.24 -17.17 10.67
N GLY A 81 -3.15 -16.20 10.59
CA GLY A 81 -4.52 -16.35 11.08
C GLY A 81 -5.25 -15.02 11.26
N ASN A 82 -6.53 -15.16 11.54
CA ASN A 82 -7.41 -14.02 11.81
C ASN A 82 -7.62 -13.90 13.32
N THR A 83 -7.17 -12.81 13.90
CA THR A 83 -7.33 -12.53 15.33
C THR A 83 -8.26 -11.35 15.53
N ARG A 84 -9.19 -11.45 16.49
CA ARG A 84 -10.03 -10.30 16.83
C ARG A 84 -9.15 -9.15 17.31
N LYS A 85 -9.43 -7.93 16.88
CA LYS A 85 -8.68 -6.72 17.24
C LYS A 85 -8.57 -6.54 18.75
N SER A 86 -9.61 -6.91 19.50
CA SER A 86 -9.63 -6.88 20.98
C SER A 86 -8.70 -7.90 21.63
N ALA A 87 -8.39 -9.02 20.95
CA ALA A 87 -7.50 -10.07 21.42
C ALA A 87 -6.06 -9.89 20.88
N PHE A 88 -5.84 -8.92 19.99
CA PHE A 88 -4.51 -8.64 19.44
C PHE A 88 -3.73 -7.73 20.39
N ALA A 89 -2.69 -8.26 20.99
CA ALA A 89 -1.89 -7.57 22.02
C ALA A 89 -0.97 -6.46 21.47
N GLY A 90 -1.01 -6.18 20.17
CA GLY A 90 -0.14 -5.21 19.51
C GLY A 90 -0.88 -4.09 18.78
N SER A 91 -0.14 -3.09 18.31
CA SER A 91 -0.66 -2.01 17.47
C SER A 91 -0.67 -2.44 16.01
N ALA A 92 -1.84 -2.76 15.47
CA ALA A 92 -2.05 -3.01 14.06
C ALA A 92 -3.11 -2.06 13.49
N THR A 93 -2.92 -1.68 12.24
CA THR A 93 -3.88 -0.87 11.49
C THR A 93 -4.19 -1.57 10.17
N THR A 94 -5.45 -1.87 9.93
CA THR A 94 -5.92 -2.48 8.68
C THR A 94 -6.61 -1.43 7.82
N ILE A 95 -6.24 -1.38 6.54
CA ILE A 95 -6.89 -0.57 5.52
C ILE A 95 -7.53 -1.50 4.51
N SER A 96 -8.80 -1.26 4.22
CA SER A 96 -9.51 -1.93 3.14
C SER A 96 -9.24 -1.22 1.81
N THR A 97 -9.20 -1.98 0.74
CA THR A 97 -9.02 -1.49 -0.64
C THR A 97 -10.08 -0.46 -1.06
N LYS A 98 -11.27 -0.48 -0.43
CA LYS A 98 -12.33 0.52 -0.70
C LYS A 98 -11.83 1.94 -0.45
N ASN A 99 -10.99 2.15 0.57
CA ASN A 99 -10.43 3.45 0.93
C ASN A 99 -9.20 3.84 0.10
N MET A 100 -8.68 2.92 -0.73
CA MET A 100 -7.47 3.12 -1.53
C MET A 100 -7.75 3.27 -3.02
N LYS A 101 -8.99 3.03 -3.46
CA LYS A 101 -9.36 3.03 -4.90
C LYS A 101 -9.22 4.39 -5.56
N ASP A 102 -9.33 5.47 -4.80
CA ASP A 102 -9.39 6.82 -5.33
C ASP A 102 -8.01 7.48 -5.48
N VAL A 103 -6.93 6.78 -5.11
CA VAL A 103 -5.57 7.30 -5.26
C VAL A 103 -5.00 6.83 -6.60
N PRO A 104 -4.82 7.74 -7.59
CA PRO A 104 -4.35 7.39 -8.94
C PRO A 104 -2.83 7.20 -8.96
N THR A 105 -2.31 6.25 -8.19
CA THR A 105 -0.89 5.89 -8.18
C THR A 105 -0.72 4.45 -8.65
N THR A 106 0.34 4.21 -9.40
CA THR A 106 0.69 2.88 -9.91
C THR A 106 1.42 2.02 -8.89
N SER A 107 2.08 2.64 -7.90
CA SER A 107 2.79 1.90 -6.86
C SER A 107 1.90 1.65 -5.64
N LEU A 108 2.02 0.45 -5.09
CA LEU A 108 1.29 0.06 -3.89
C LEU A 108 1.76 0.86 -2.67
N GLU A 109 3.06 1.11 -2.60
CA GLU A 109 3.69 1.85 -1.52
C GLU A 109 3.17 3.29 -1.45
N ASP A 110 3.00 3.95 -2.60
CA ASP A 110 2.48 5.32 -2.65
C ASP A 110 1.03 5.41 -2.14
N LYS A 111 0.24 4.36 -2.32
CA LYS A 111 -1.14 4.28 -1.77
C LYS A 111 -1.17 4.22 -0.24
N LEU A 112 -0.07 3.84 0.39
CA LEU A 112 0.05 3.85 1.86
C LEU A 112 0.37 5.24 2.40
N THR A 113 0.79 6.17 1.53
CA THR A 113 1.15 7.54 1.94
C THR A 113 -0.04 8.25 2.57
N GLY A 114 0.11 8.68 3.81
CA GLY A 114 -0.95 9.38 4.55
C GLY A 114 -2.14 8.51 4.98
N ALA A 115 -2.21 7.24 4.52
CA ALA A 115 -3.32 6.35 4.85
C ALA A 115 -3.19 5.72 6.25
N ILE A 116 -1.96 5.62 6.77
CA ILE A 116 -1.68 4.97 8.05
C ILE A 116 -0.83 5.88 8.93
N ALA A 117 -1.33 6.20 10.11
CA ALA A 117 -0.56 6.95 11.10
C ALA A 117 0.70 6.18 11.52
N GLY A 118 1.86 6.86 11.54
CA GLY A 118 3.15 6.27 11.91
C GLY A 118 3.83 5.46 10.80
N VAL A 119 3.34 5.53 9.57
CA VAL A 119 4.00 5.01 8.37
C VAL A 119 4.42 6.19 7.51
N ALA A 120 5.71 6.32 7.27
CA ALA A 120 6.28 7.29 6.34
C ALA A 120 6.69 6.58 5.05
N VAL A 121 6.21 7.10 3.93
CA VAL A 121 6.56 6.61 2.60
C VAL A 121 7.26 7.73 1.86
N ASN A 122 8.46 7.46 1.38
CA ASN A 122 9.22 8.37 0.54
C ASN A 122 9.47 7.72 -0.83
N SER A 123 8.86 8.27 -1.85
CA SER A 123 9.16 7.91 -3.24
C SER A 123 10.42 8.67 -3.69
N ASN A 124 11.46 7.93 -4.04
CA ASN A 124 12.74 8.51 -4.48
C ASN A 124 12.75 8.84 -5.97
N SER A 125 11.75 8.38 -6.72
CA SER A 125 11.66 8.54 -8.16
C SER A 125 10.20 8.64 -8.59
N GLY A 126 9.92 9.43 -9.62
CA GLY A 126 8.61 9.45 -10.29
C GLY A 126 8.43 8.33 -11.31
N GLN A 127 9.38 7.42 -11.45
CA GLN A 127 9.30 6.30 -12.38
C GLN A 127 8.29 5.27 -11.87
N PRO A 128 7.31 4.85 -12.69
CA PRO A 128 6.37 3.80 -12.31
C PRO A 128 7.09 2.51 -11.91
N GLY A 129 6.69 1.92 -10.78
CA GLY A 129 7.31 0.68 -10.26
C GLY A 129 8.65 0.86 -9.54
N SER A 130 9.14 2.09 -9.35
CA SER A 130 10.34 2.35 -8.54
C SER A 130 10.11 1.99 -7.08
N ILE A 131 11.18 1.57 -6.38
CA ILE A 131 11.12 1.26 -4.97
C ILE A 131 10.91 2.55 -4.16
N ALA A 132 9.83 2.62 -3.41
CA ALA A 132 9.63 3.63 -2.39
C ALA A 132 10.20 3.15 -1.05
N THR A 133 10.81 4.06 -0.29
CA THR A 133 11.27 3.77 1.07
C THR A 133 10.10 3.87 2.03
N VAL A 134 9.72 2.77 2.63
CA VAL A 134 8.65 2.71 3.64
C VAL A 134 9.27 2.55 5.02
N ARG A 135 8.86 3.37 5.97
CA ARG A 135 9.34 3.31 7.36
C ARG A 135 8.18 3.31 8.33
N ILE A 136 8.24 2.43 9.31
CA ILE A 136 7.24 2.32 10.37
C ILE A 136 7.86 2.84 11.67
N ARG A 137 7.23 3.89 12.27
CA ARG A 137 7.71 4.53 13.52
C ARG A 137 9.13 5.13 13.44
N GLY A 138 9.65 5.40 12.23
CA GLY A 138 10.94 6.07 12.04
C GLY A 138 12.11 5.11 11.78
N LEU A 139 13.31 5.55 12.15
CA LEU A 139 14.55 4.77 11.99
C LEU A 139 14.74 3.83 13.18
N GLY A 140 14.75 2.53 12.93
CA GLY A 140 14.98 1.52 13.97
C GLY A 140 16.48 1.28 14.28
N SER A 141 17.35 1.51 13.28
CA SER A 141 18.80 1.29 13.41
C SER A 141 19.58 2.24 12.49
N ILE A 142 20.80 2.58 12.91
CA ILE A 142 21.73 3.39 12.10
C ILE A 142 22.47 2.51 11.08
N ASN A 143 22.80 1.28 11.43
CA ASN A 143 23.63 0.38 10.61
C ASN A 143 22.86 -0.76 9.95
N ALA A 144 21.66 -1.11 10.43
CA ALA A 144 20.80 -2.12 9.84
C ALA A 144 19.72 -1.48 8.97
N GLY A 145 19.21 -2.21 7.99
CA GLY A 145 18.09 -1.76 7.17
C GLY A 145 16.89 -1.37 8.04
N SER A 146 16.17 -0.33 7.64
CA SER A 146 14.97 0.18 8.34
C SER A 146 13.67 -0.17 7.61
N ASP A 147 13.75 -1.02 6.59
CA ASP A 147 12.60 -1.41 5.78
C ASP A 147 11.74 -2.45 6.52
N PRO A 148 10.42 -2.35 6.43
CA PRO A 148 9.51 -3.34 7.01
C PRO A 148 9.55 -4.66 6.22
N LEU A 149 9.15 -5.74 6.88
CA LEU A 149 8.94 -7.02 6.22
C LEU A 149 7.58 -7.01 5.48
N TYR A 150 7.58 -7.39 4.21
CA TYR A 150 6.35 -7.60 3.45
C TYR A 150 5.95 -9.07 3.49
N VAL A 151 4.66 -9.32 3.73
CA VAL A 151 4.06 -10.65 3.74
C VAL A 151 2.84 -10.63 2.83
N ILE A 152 2.85 -11.44 1.78
CA ILE A 152 1.77 -11.53 0.81
C ILE A 152 1.11 -12.88 0.97
N ASP A 153 -0.18 -12.90 1.32
CA ASP A 153 -0.96 -14.11 1.54
C ASP A 153 -0.24 -15.15 2.44
N GLY A 154 0.43 -14.64 3.48
CA GLY A 154 1.18 -15.47 4.42
C GLY A 154 2.63 -15.78 4.02
N VAL A 155 3.05 -15.43 2.81
CA VAL A 155 4.42 -15.68 2.33
C VAL A 155 5.27 -14.42 2.52
N PRO A 156 6.37 -14.46 3.28
CA PRO A 156 7.27 -13.34 3.42
C PRO A 156 8.07 -13.10 2.13
N VAL A 157 8.01 -11.88 1.63
CA VAL A 157 8.70 -11.44 0.41
C VAL A 157 9.94 -10.65 0.77
N ASN A 158 11.04 -10.91 0.06
CA ASN A 158 12.25 -10.11 0.21
C ASN A 158 12.08 -8.77 -0.51
N ASN A 159 12.34 -7.68 0.20
CA ASN A 159 12.23 -6.32 -0.36
C ASN A 159 13.51 -5.86 -1.07
N ALA A 160 14.45 -6.77 -1.32
CA ALA A 160 15.61 -6.46 -2.14
C ALA A 160 15.17 -6.14 -3.57
N SER A 161 15.87 -5.18 -4.20
CA SER A 161 15.62 -4.82 -5.59
C SER A 161 15.55 -6.06 -6.49
N ALA A 162 14.50 -6.17 -7.30
CA ALA A 162 14.37 -7.21 -8.30
C ALA A 162 15.33 -7.00 -9.49
N SER A 163 16.01 -5.86 -9.58
CA SER A 163 16.95 -5.56 -10.64
C SER A 163 18.36 -6.01 -10.26
N ILE A 164 19.04 -6.67 -11.21
CA ILE A 164 20.44 -7.13 -11.07
C ILE A 164 21.40 -5.94 -11.01
N PHE A 165 20.98 -4.76 -11.43
CA PHE A 165 21.77 -3.54 -11.50
C PHE A 165 21.37 -2.55 -10.40
N ASP A 166 21.69 -2.87 -9.15
CA ASP A 166 21.39 -2.02 -7.97
C ASP A 166 22.39 -0.85 -7.80
N TYR A 167 22.89 -0.30 -8.90
CA TYR A 167 23.91 0.77 -8.83
C TYR A 167 23.35 2.16 -8.51
N ALA A 168 22.04 2.36 -8.47
CA ALA A 168 21.46 3.70 -8.35
C ALA A 168 20.23 3.84 -7.44
N LYS A 169 19.96 2.93 -6.50
CA LYS A 169 18.75 2.98 -5.63
C LYS A 169 17.42 3.18 -6.38
N GLY A 170 17.41 2.91 -7.68
CA GLY A 170 16.25 3.02 -8.55
C GLY A 170 15.73 1.65 -8.99
N GLY A 171 15.96 0.62 -8.19
CA GLY A 171 15.52 -0.74 -8.50
C GLY A 171 14.00 -0.85 -8.58
N MET A 172 13.53 -1.88 -9.26
CA MET A 172 12.11 -2.19 -9.39
C MET A 172 11.61 -2.87 -8.12
N SER A 173 10.52 -2.36 -7.55
CA SER A 173 9.90 -2.96 -6.37
C SER A 173 9.31 -4.33 -6.73
N PRO A 174 9.57 -5.40 -5.95
CA PRO A 174 8.87 -6.67 -6.12
C PRO A 174 7.35 -6.53 -6.00
N LEU A 175 6.88 -5.51 -5.28
CA LEU A 175 5.45 -5.23 -5.11
C LEU A 175 4.81 -4.62 -6.37
N SER A 176 5.61 -4.09 -7.32
CA SER A 176 5.09 -3.57 -8.59
C SER A 176 4.50 -4.66 -9.49
N THR A 177 4.81 -5.93 -9.22
CA THR A 177 4.23 -7.07 -9.93
C THR A 177 2.81 -7.40 -9.47
N ILE A 178 2.38 -6.85 -8.32
CA ILE A 178 1.05 -7.10 -7.76
C ILE A 178 0.12 -5.99 -8.23
N ASN A 179 -0.98 -6.40 -8.88
CA ASN A 179 -2.01 -5.44 -9.24
C ASN A 179 -2.71 -4.96 -7.95
N SER A 180 -2.68 -3.67 -7.70
CA SER A 180 -3.32 -3.07 -6.52
C SER A 180 -4.84 -3.29 -6.46
N ASN A 181 -5.48 -3.61 -7.60
CA ASN A 181 -6.90 -3.96 -7.66
C ASN A 181 -7.19 -5.36 -7.11
N ASP A 182 -6.19 -6.26 -7.07
CA ASP A 182 -6.34 -7.62 -6.56
C ASP A 182 -6.14 -7.71 -5.04
N ILE A 183 -5.77 -6.60 -4.41
CA ILE A 183 -5.62 -6.53 -2.96
C ILE A 183 -6.99 -6.39 -2.30
N GLU A 184 -7.25 -7.16 -1.26
CA GLU A 184 -8.44 -7.03 -0.41
C GLU A 184 -8.18 -6.12 0.78
N ASN A 185 -7.09 -6.37 1.52
CA ASN A 185 -6.71 -5.62 2.71
C ASN A 185 -5.21 -5.48 2.84
N ILE A 186 -4.77 -4.38 3.47
CA ILE A 186 -3.40 -4.20 3.92
C ILE A 186 -3.43 -3.97 5.43
N THR A 187 -2.71 -4.82 6.16
CA THR A 187 -2.55 -4.70 7.61
C THR A 187 -1.12 -4.35 7.94
N VAL A 188 -0.92 -3.23 8.63
CA VAL A 188 0.41 -2.82 9.10
C VAL A 188 0.51 -3.12 10.59
N ILE A 189 1.43 -4.01 10.92
CA ILE A 189 1.79 -4.39 12.28
C ILE A 189 2.99 -3.54 12.70
N LYS A 190 2.74 -2.63 13.63
CA LYS A 190 3.74 -1.62 14.02
C LYS A 190 4.51 -2.01 15.27
N ASP A 191 4.04 -3.00 15.99
CA ASP A 191 4.58 -3.39 17.28
C ASP A 191 5.51 -4.59 17.17
N ALA A 192 6.66 -4.52 17.82
CA ALA A 192 7.67 -5.58 17.80
C ALA A 192 7.16 -6.90 18.42
N GLY A 193 6.30 -6.82 19.46
CA GLY A 193 5.72 -8.01 20.09
C GLY A 193 4.84 -8.81 19.13
N ALA A 194 4.01 -8.12 18.36
CA ALA A 194 3.16 -8.74 17.34
C ALA A 194 3.95 -9.17 16.10
N ALA A 195 5.02 -8.44 15.77
CA ALA A 195 5.92 -8.74 14.66
C ALA A 195 6.81 -9.96 14.96
N ALA A 196 6.99 -10.34 16.23
CA ALA A 196 7.80 -11.49 16.65
C ALA A 196 7.38 -12.83 16.01
N LEU A 197 6.10 -12.95 15.60
CA LEU A 197 5.60 -14.09 14.85
C LEU A 197 6.34 -14.31 13.52
N TYR A 198 6.93 -13.26 12.97
CA TYR A 198 7.67 -13.28 11.69
C TYR A 198 9.19 -13.34 11.86
N GLY A 199 9.66 -13.46 13.12
CA GLY A 199 11.08 -13.56 13.46
C GLY A 199 11.83 -12.22 13.42
N SER A 200 13.16 -12.28 13.47
CA SER A 200 14.04 -11.10 13.56
C SER A 200 13.93 -10.12 12.38
N ARG A 201 13.52 -10.60 11.21
CA ARG A 201 13.33 -9.76 10.01
C ARG A 201 12.17 -8.76 10.16
N ALA A 202 11.29 -8.99 11.11
CA ALA A 202 10.14 -8.15 11.38
C ALA A 202 10.40 -7.04 12.42
N ALA A 203 11.65 -6.84 12.82
CA ALA A 203 12.03 -5.85 13.85
C ALA A 203 11.57 -4.41 13.49
N ASN A 204 11.52 -4.08 12.21
CA ASN A 204 11.08 -2.77 11.71
C ASN A 204 9.56 -2.71 11.41
N GLY A 205 8.80 -3.72 11.84
CA GLY A 205 7.38 -3.88 11.55
C GLY A 205 7.10 -4.77 10.35
N VAL A 206 5.82 -5.09 10.17
CA VAL A 206 5.36 -6.00 9.10
C VAL A 206 4.19 -5.36 8.36
N ILE A 207 4.22 -5.45 7.05
CA ILE A 207 3.12 -5.07 6.16
C ILE A 207 2.55 -6.35 5.57
N VAL A 208 1.37 -6.73 6.03
CA VAL A 208 0.65 -7.92 5.54
C VAL A 208 -0.32 -7.49 4.46
N ILE A 209 -0.16 -8.04 3.27
CA ILE A 209 -1.01 -7.81 2.10
C ILE A 209 -1.84 -9.07 1.89
N THR A 210 -3.15 -8.92 1.87
CA THR A 210 -4.07 -10.00 1.60
C THR A 210 -4.73 -9.75 0.25
N THR A 211 -4.63 -10.70 -0.65
CA THR A 211 -5.26 -10.62 -1.97
C THR A 211 -6.70 -11.12 -1.93
N LYS A 212 -7.48 -10.72 -2.92
CA LYS A 212 -8.85 -11.17 -3.08
C LYS A 212 -8.88 -12.65 -3.41
N SER A 213 -9.60 -13.42 -2.63
CA SER A 213 -9.85 -14.83 -2.91
C SER A 213 -11.16 -15.02 -3.67
N GLY A 214 -11.23 -16.09 -4.47
CA GLY A 214 -12.44 -16.48 -5.16
C GLY A 214 -13.58 -16.79 -4.20
N ARG A 215 -14.78 -16.39 -4.53
CA ARG A 215 -16.00 -16.70 -3.78
C ARG A 215 -16.91 -17.58 -4.66
N SER A 216 -17.60 -18.53 -4.04
CA SER A 216 -18.63 -19.28 -4.72
C SER A 216 -19.81 -18.36 -5.06
N GLY A 217 -20.35 -18.48 -6.28
CA GLY A 217 -21.48 -17.65 -6.74
C GLY A 217 -21.39 -17.38 -8.24
N ALA A 218 -22.23 -16.45 -8.71
CA ALA A 218 -22.21 -16.02 -10.12
C ALA A 218 -20.88 -15.36 -10.47
N THR A 219 -20.43 -15.62 -11.71
CA THR A 219 -19.18 -15.02 -12.23
C THR A 219 -19.32 -13.51 -12.32
N ARG A 220 -18.39 -12.78 -11.71
CA ARG A 220 -18.34 -11.32 -11.74
C ARG A 220 -17.12 -10.88 -12.54
N TYR A 221 -17.35 -9.98 -13.49
CA TYR A 221 -16.30 -9.38 -14.30
C TYR A 221 -16.08 -7.95 -13.83
N ASN A 222 -14.83 -7.61 -13.51
CA ASN A 222 -14.42 -6.24 -13.22
C ASN A 222 -13.40 -5.82 -14.27
N PHE A 223 -13.67 -4.73 -14.97
CA PHE A 223 -12.72 -4.09 -15.85
C PHE A 223 -12.42 -2.68 -15.32
N LYS A 224 -11.14 -2.38 -15.14
CA LYS A 224 -10.66 -1.05 -14.78
C LYS A 224 -9.48 -0.69 -15.68
N ALA A 225 -9.50 0.49 -16.27
CA ALA A 225 -8.40 1.05 -17.04
C ALA A 225 -8.09 2.43 -16.49
N ASP A 226 -6.85 2.62 -16.04
CA ASP A 226 -6.36 3.90 -15.56
C ASP A 226 -5.35 4.42 -16.59
N PHE A 227 -5.56 5.65 -17.06
CA PHE A 227 -4.65 6.35 -17.97
C PHE A 227 -4.06 7.55 -17.22
N GLY A 228 -2.75 7.69 -17.27
CA GLY A 228 -2.06 8.80 -16.63
C GLY A 228 -0.82 9.18 -17.42
N SER A 229 -0.43 10.45 -17.38
CA SER A 229 0.87 10.92 -17.81
C SER A 229 1.57 11.59 -16.65
N SER A 230 2.88 11.35 -16.52
CA SER A 230 3.72 12.06 -15.57
C SER A 230 4.75 12.86 -16.32
N ASP A 231 4.94 14.10 -15.89
CA ASP A 231 5.96 15.00 -16.44
C ASP A 231 6.86 15.49 -15.32
N ILE A 232 8.01 16.05 -15.71
CA ILE A 232 8.98 16.59 -14.76
C ILE A 232 8.37 17.85 -14.12
N ALA A 233 8.13 17.80 -12.80
CA ALA A 233 7.51 18.91 -12.06
C ALA A 233 8.45 20.10 -11.85
N ILE A 234 9.75 19.89 -11.98
CA ILE A 234 10.77 20.94 -11.84
C ILE A 234 11.55 20.99 -13.13
N ASP A 235 11.58 22.16 -13.77
CA ASP A 235 12.37 22.39 -14.97
C ASP A 235 13.80 21.93 -14.76
N TYR A 236 14.31 21.30 -15.79
CA TYR A 236 15.70 20.82 -15.81
C TYR A 236 16.61 21.98 -15.47
N ARG A 237 17.35 21.90 -14.39
CA ARG A 237 18.47 22.81 -14.18
C ARG A 237 19.41 22.62 -15.36
N PRO A 238 19.70 23.67 -16.12
CA PRO A 238 20.57 23.54 -17.28
C PRO A 238 21.88 22.91 -16.81
N THR A 239 22.21 21.74 -17.37
CA THR A 239 23.50 21.10 -17.10
C THR A 239 24.60 22.01 -17.66
N LEU A 240 25.65 22.18 -16.89
CA LEU A 240 26.83 22.90 -17.37
C LEU A 240 27.31 22.22 -18.64
N SER A 241 27.58 23.04 -19.69
CA SER A 241 28.24 22.54 -20.88
C SER A 241 29.59 21.89 -20.48
N ALA A 242 30.09 20.99 -21.33
CA ALA A 242 31.36 20.31 -21.08
C ALA A 242 32.49 21.33 -20.85
N GLU A 243 32.49 22.44 -21.58
CA GLU A 243 33.44 23.56 -21.47
C GLU A 243 33.38 24.21 -20.08
N LYS A 244 32.19 24.66 -19.65
CA LYS A 244 31.99 25.25 -18.31
C LYS A 244 32.33 24.30 -17.18
N ARG A 245 32.02 23.02 -17.35
CA ARG A 245 32.41 22.01 -16.36
C ARG A 245 33.92 21.86 -16.26
N ASN A 246 34.60 21.79 -17.40
CA ASN A 246 36.06 21.71 -17.44
C ASN A 246 36.71 22.96 -16.86
N GLU A 247 36.17 24.15 -17.17
CA GLU A 247 36.60 25.41 -16.57
C GLU A 247 36.48 25.38 -15.03
N LEU A 248 35.35 25.00 -14.50
CA LEU A 248 35.13 24.86 -13.04
C LEU A 248 36.09 23.87 -12.41
N ILE A 249 36.33 22.73 -13.05
CA ILE A 249 37.29 21.73 -12.60
C ILE A 249 38.70 22.34 -12.55
N ARG A 250 39.10 23.05 -13.60
CA ARG A 250 40.39 23.73 -13.64
C ARG A 250 40.52 24.77 -12.54
N HIS A 251 39.52 25.62 -12.33
CA HIS A 251 39.50 26.59 -11.25
C HIS A 251 39.62 25.89 -9.88
N GLY A 252 38.95 24.79 -9.69
CA GLY A 252 39.04 24.00 -8.46
C GLY A 252 40.46 23.49 -8.22
N PHE A 253 41.10 22.92 -9.22
CA PHE A 253 42.49 22.45 -9.11
C PHE A 253 43.48 23.63 -8.96
N THR A 254 43.26 24.73 -9.64
CA THR A 254 44.11 25.93 -9.47
C THR A 254 44.06 26.43 -8.04
N ASN A 255 42.85 26.54 -7.44
CA ASN A 255 42.70 26.95 -6.07
C ASN A 255 43.32 25.95 -5.10
N TYR A 256 43.20 24.66 -5.37
CA TYR A 256 43.76 23.59 -4.54
C TYR A 256 45.31 23.69 -4.57
N TYR A 257 45.93 23.69 -5.73
CA TYR A 257 47.41 23.73 -5.84
C TYR A 257 48.03 25.04 -5.40
N SER A 258 47.34 26.15 -5.53
CA SER A 258 47.80 27.45 -5.06
C SER A 258 47.88 27.54 -3.55
N GLN A 259 47.15 26.71 -2.84
CA GLN A 259 47.12 26.68 -1.35
C GLN A 259 47.86 25.47 -0.75
N LEU A 260 48.32 24.55 -1.58
CA LEU A 260 48.98 23.33 -1.14
C LEU A 260 50.36 23.62 -0.53
N ARG A 261 50.52 23.22 0.72
CA ARG A 261 51.77 23.43 1.47
C ARG A 261 52.44 22.11 1.83
N ASP A 262 53.76 22.15 1.85
CA ASP A 262 54.52 21.01 2.38
C ASP A 262 54.26 20.86 3.89
N LYS A 263 53.95 19.62 4.29
CA LYS A 263 53.65 19.31 5.71
C LYS A 263 54.81 19.53 6.71
N LYS A 264 56.06 19.51 6.20
CA LYS A 264 57.25 19.64 7.05
C LYS A 264 57.73 21.09 7.10
N THR A 265 57.76 21.77 5.98
CA THR A 265 58.33 23.13 5.86
C THR A 265 57.27 24.22 5.92
N ASN A 266 55.97 23.88 5.80
CA ASN A 266 54.87 24.81 5.70
C ASN A 266 54.96 25.82 4.55
N GLN A 267 55.88 25.59 3.59
CA GLN A 267 56.05 26.40 2.40
C GLN A 267 55.07 25.94 1.30
N LEU A 268 54.72 26.86 0.37
CA LEU A 268 53.88 26.50 -0.79
C LEU A 268 54.65 25.54 -1.68
N LEU A 269 54.03 24.43 -2.06
CA LEU A 269 54.57 23.43 -2.98
C LEU A 269 54.72 23.96 -4.37
N TYR A 270 53.83 24.88 -4.76
CA TYR A 270 53.80 25.54 -6.06
C TYR A 270 53.77 27.07 -5.86
N PRO A 271 54.94 27.73 -5.69
CA PRO A 271 55.00 29.12 -5.29
C PRO A 271 54.65 30.10 -6.41
N THR A 272 54.77 29.67 -7.66
CA THR A 272 54.45 30.54 -8.82
C THR A 272 53.13 30.12 -9.51
N PRO A 273 52.40 31.07 -10.09
CA PRO A 273 51.22 30.76 -10.89
C PRO A 273 51.49 29.79 -12.05
N GLN A 274 52.68 29.86 -12.63
CA GLN A 274 53.12 29.00 -13.73
C GLN A 274 53.29 27.54 -13.28
N ASP A 275 53.81 27.30 -12.08
CA ASP A 275 53.94 25.95 -11.49
C ASP A 275 52.61 25.35 -11.22
N VAL A 276 51.65 26.14 -10.72
CA VAL A 276 50.28 25.73 -10.48
C VAL A 276 49.61 25.34 -11.81
N GLU A 277 49.75 26.16 -12.83
CA GLU A 277 49.17 25.91 -14.15
C GLU A 277 49.76 24.66 -14.82
N ALA A 278 51.07 24.45 -14.70
CA ALA A 278 51.74 23.26 -15.22
C ALA A 278 51.19 21.98 -14.52
N GLN A 279 50.93 22.04 -13.22
CA GLN A 279 50.40 20.92 -12.46
C GLN A 279 48.91 20.70 -12.82
N VAL A 280 48.11 21.74 -12.96
CA VAL A 280 46.71 21.65 -13.39
C VAL A 280 46.65 21.03 -14.80
N LYS A 281 47.50 21.42 -15.72
CA LYS A 281 47.59 20.82 -17.06
C LYS A 281 47.90 19.32 -17.02
N LYS A 282 48.78 18.87 -16.12
CA LYS A 282 49.08 17.44 -15.99
C LYS A 282 47.85 16.63 -15.56
N VAL A 283 47.00 17.18 -14.70
CA VAL A 283 45.84 16.48 -14.14
C VAL A 283 44.61 16.58 -15.07
N THR A 284 44.37 17.75 -15.66
CA THR A 284 43.15 18.02 -16.43
C THR A 284 43.35 17.89 -17.95
N GLY A 285 44.57 17.68 -18.43
CA GLY A 285 44.91 17.72 -19.86
C GLY A 285 45.02 19.15 -20.43
N PRO A 286 45.40 19.30 -21.70
CA PRO A 286 45.49 20.60 -22.34
C PRO A 286 44.11 21.27 -22.32
N ALA A 287 44.12 22.62 -22.26
CA ALA A 287 42.91 23.39 -22.47
C ALA A 287 42.47 23.14 -23.92
N THR A 288 41.37 22.47 -24.13
CA THR A 288 40.72 22.45 -25.43
C THR A 288 40.21 23.85 -25.71
N ALA A 289 40.69 24.43 -26.78
CA ALA A 289 40.26 25.73 -27.29
C ALA A 289 38.80 25.66 -27.73
#